data_9afc9e26e6d653847f96217ef86f1a57
#
_entry.id   9afc9e26e6d653847f96217ef86f1a57
#
_cell.length_a   1.000
_cell.length_b   1.000
_cell.length_c   1.000
_cell.angle_alpha   90.00
_cell.angle_beta   90.00
_cell.angle_gamma   90.00
#
_symmetry.space_group_name_H-M   'P 1'
#
loop_
_entity.id
_entity.type
_entity.pdbx_description
1 polymer ?
#
loop_
_entity_poly.entity_id
_entity_poly.type
_entity_poly.pdbx_seq_one_letter_code
_entity_poly.pdbx_strand_id
1 'polypeptide(L)'
;MKKHKTQTIARIALILGILVVLNIISIRLFGRLDLTSQKVYTLSDASKNMVGALDDRVTLKAYFTEDLPAPYNSNRRAVLDILNEYKAYAKGNLQYEFINPQGEKGEQDAQQQGIAPVQVQVVNEDKLEVKRGYLGLVMLYEDRKEVLPVIQNLSSLEYDISSALKRLTTRTKKKIGYTTGHGEADISAMRQTYQAVSSQYDLTPFDLSKGEPVPSDIAALLVISPQSRFQDSAKYQLDQYLMRGGRIAFLLNRVNANLQMRMGQPVDLGLEDMLQQYGTRVNPDLVRDVQCANISVLQQQGGFTFQSQVPFPYIPVASNFNANNPIVKDLQSIFFHFVSSVDTSGAAGKGLKTEVLVRSSKRSGRQTGFFLIDPFQRYTPADLAEDGIPLAAIVHGSFKSFFEGKQPPALVTSSPETRIVVVGDGDFMKDDFLGNRGNLTFLANIVDYLADDAGLITIRSKNVATPPLEQVSDGTKRLLKYADLIGPPILIVAYGLFRWRRRVAFKKAIEAQG
;
A
#
# COMPACT_ATOMS: atom_id res chain seq x y z
N MET A 1 0.03 15.17 69.40
CA MET A 1 0.99 14.51 68.47
C MET A 1 0.65 13.06 68.12
N LYS A 2 0.15 12.17 69.01
CA LYS A 2 -0.18 10.77 68.60
C LYS A 2 -1.28 10.65 67.55
N LYS A 3 -2.39 11.43 67.65
CA LYS A 3 -3.50 11.39 66.67
C LYS A 3 -3.08 11.74 65.21
N HIS A 4 -2.17 12.66 65.03
CA HIS A 4 -1.67 13.00 63.67
C HIS A 4 -0.79 11.92 63.05
N LYS A 5 0.03 11.22 63.85
CA LYS A 5 0.83 10.09 63.36
C LYS A 5 -0.05 8.93 62.88
N THR A 6 -1.10 8.59 63.63
CA THR A 6 -2.04 7.51 63.30
C THR A 6 -2.82 7.83 62.02
N GLN A 7 -3.26 9.08 61.84
CA GLN A 7 -3.94 9.52 60.58
C GLN A 7 -2.99 9.50 59.38
N THR A 8 -1.72 9.85 59.56
CA THR A 8 -0.72 9.80 58.45
C THR A 8 -0.43 8.36 58.06
N ILE A 9 -0.28 7.44 59.05
CA ILE A 9 -0.07 6.01 58.77
C ILE A 9 -1.29 5.41 58.04
N ALA A 10 -2.51 5.73 58.47
CA ALA A 10 -3.74 5.26 57.84
C ALA A 10 -3.86 5.78 56.38
N ARG A 11 -3.49 7.04 56.08
CA ARG A 11 -3.46 7.58 54.73
C ARG A 11 -2.42 6.89 53.85
N ILE A 12 -1.23 6.62 54.37
CA ILE A 12 -0.19 5.90 53.63
C ILE A 12 -0.63 4.48 53.31
N ALA A 13 -1.23 3.77 54.28
CA ALA A 13 -1.76 2.42 54.09
C ALA A 13 -2.90 2.39 53.04
N LEU A 14 -3.78 3.40 53.06
CA LEU A 14 -4.84 3.54 52.06
C LEU A 14 -4.28 3.78 50.62
N ILE A 15 -3.27 4.66 50.50
CA ILE A 15 -2.61 4.93 49.23
C ILE A 15 -1.91 3.67 48.68
N LEU A 16 -1.21 2.92 49.54
CA LEU A 16 -0.59 1.65 49.18
C LEU A 16 -1.64 0.62 48.75
N GLY A 17 -2.75 0.52 49.49
CA GLY A 17 -3.87 -0.35 49.11
C GLY A 17 -4.46 -0.01 47.73
N ILE A 18 -4.68 1.28 47.46
CA ILE A 18 -5.14 1.76 46.14
C ILE A 18 -4.12 1.44 45.04
N LEU A 19 -2.83 1.63 45.27
CA LEU A 19 -1.77 1.30 44.29
C LEU A 19 -1.73 -0.20 44.00
N VAL A 20 -1.89 -1.07 45.02
CA VAL A 20 -1.97 -2.52 44.79
C VAL A 20 -3.20 -2.91 43.98
N VAL A 21 -4.37 -2.35 44.32
CA VAL A 21 -5.61 -2.61 43.56
C VAL A 21 -5.50 -2.10 42.13
N LEU A 22 -4.96 -0.90 41.91
CA LEU A 22 -4.70 -0.37 40.55
C LEU A 22 -3.73 -1.26 39.77
N ASN A 23 -2.70 -1.79 40.41
CA ASN A 23 -1.75 -2.70 39.79
C ASN A 23 -2.42 -4.02 39.36
N ILE A 24 -3.25 -4.61 40.25
CA ILE A 24 -4.01 -5.83 39.94
C ILE A 24 -5.03 -5.59 38.83
N ILE A 25 -5.71 -4.45 38.80
CA ILE A 25 -6.64 -4.06 37.74
C ILE A 25 -5.88 -3.86 36.43
N SER A 26 -4.71 -3.20 36.48
CA SER A 26 -3.84 -2.96 35.31
C SER A 26 -3.34 -4.26 34.66
N ILE A 27 -3.11 -5.31 35.44
CA ILE A 27 -2.73 -6.65 34.93
C ILE A 27 -3.89 -7.31 34.16
N ARG A 28 -5.15 -7.04 34.55
CA ARG A 28 -6.34 -7.64 33.92
C ARG A 28 -6.96 -6.77 32.82
N LEU A 29 -6.84 -5.46 32.90
CA LEU A 29 -7.27 -4.49 31.89
C LEU A 29 -6.08 -4.16 30.96
N PHE A 30 -5.76 -5.07 30.05
CA PHE A 30 -4.71 -4.88 29.06
C PHE A 30 -5.24 -3.99 27.92
N GLY A 31 -5.29 -2.69 28.14
CA GLY A 31 -5.56 -1.70 27.10
C GLY A 31 -4.25 -1.13 26.58
N ARG A 32 -3.78 -1.57 25.42
CA ARG A 32 -2.68 -0.89 24.69
C ARG A 32 -3.24 0.35 24.00
N LEU A 33 -2.75 1.52 24.36
CA LEU A 33 -2.95 2.76 23.62
C LEU A 33 -1.78 2.88 22.64
N ASP A 34 -2.07 2.57 21.37
CA ASP A 34 -1.13 2.83 20.28
C ASP A 34 -1.21 4.31 19.90
N LEU A 35 -0.17 5.07 20.26
CA LEU A 35 -0.05 6.50 20.01
C LEU A 35 0.59 6.80 18.65
N THR A 36 0.95 5.77 17.87
CA THR A 36 1.45 5.98 16.51
C THR A 36 0.34 6.43 15.59
N SER A 37 0.63 7.38 14.69
CA SER A 37 -0.36 7.93 13.75
C SER A 37 -1.02 6.84 12.89
N GLN A 38 -0.32 5.73 12.65
CA GLN A 38 -0.76 4.62 11.81
C GLN A 38 -1.15 3.36 12.58
N LYS A 39 -1.16 3.40 13.91
CA LYS A 39 -1.46 2.25 14.77
C LYS A 39 -0.65 0.99 14.39
N VAL A 40 0.66 1.16 14.21
CA VAL A 40 1.58 0.11 13.72
C VAL A 40 1.63 -1.10 14.65
N TYR A 41 1.38 -0.91 15.95
CA TYR A 41 1.42 -1.95 16.98
C TYR A 41 0.06 -2.54 17.32
N THR A 42 -1.01 -2.20 16.59
CA THR A 42 -2.36 -2.72 16.80
C THR A 42 -2.88 -3.32 15.50
N LEU A 43 -3.45 -4.52 15.54
CA LEU A 43 -4.03 -5.14 14.34
C LEU A 43 -5.14 -4.27 13.74
N SER A 44 -5.20 -4.25 12.41
CA SER A 44 -6.33 -3.68 11.68
C SER A 44 -7.61 -4.49 11.93
N ASP A 45 -8.75 -3.85 11.76
CA ASP A 45 -10.03 -4.56 11.92
C ASP A 45 -10.20 -5.70 10.90
N ALA A 46 -9.58 -5.57 9.72
CA ALA A 46 -9.55 -6.65 8.74
C ALA A 46 -8.79 -7.88 9.24
N SER A 47 -7.61 -7.71 9.85
CA SER A 47 -6.85 -8.81 10.46
C SER A 47 -7.60 -9.44 11.63
N LYS A 48 -8.22 -8.62 12.49
CA LYS A 48 -9.04 -9.09 13.63
C LYS A 48 -10.23 -9.94 13.15
N ASN A 49 -10.96 -9.44 12.15
CA ASN A 49 -12.10 -10.15 11.58
C ASN A 49 -11.68 -11.47 10.92
N MET A 50 -10.56 -11.45 10.18
CA MET A 50 -10.01 -12.64 9.52
C MET A 50 -9.70 -13.75 10.53
N VAL A 51 -8.94 -13.45 11.58
CA VAL A 51 -8.59 -14.49 12.57
C VAL A 51 -9.75 -14.85 13.50
N GLY A 52 -10.69 -13.91 13.72
CA GLY A 52 -11.93 -14.18 14.47
C GLY A 52 -12.92 -15.07 13.73
N ALA A 53 -12.73 -15.26 12.40
CA ALA A 53 -13.52 -16.12 11.52
C ALA A 53 -12.82 -17.46 11.19
N LEU A 54 -11.73 -17.81 11.84
CA LEU A 54 -11.05 -19.11 11.65
C LEU A 54 -11.95 -20.25 12.13
N ASP A 55 -12.21 -21.19 11.23
CA ASP A 55 -13.08 -22.35 11.50
C ASP A 55 -12.34 -23.46 12.29
N ASP A 56 -11.02 -23.56 12.12
CA ASP A 56 -10.18 -24.55 12.78
C ASP A 56 -8.85 -23.94 13.25
N ARG A 57 -8.07 -24.72 13.98
CA ARG A 57 -6.84 -24.28 14.65
C ARG A 57 -5.71 -24.04 13.66
N VAL A 58 -5.13 -22.85 13.72
CA VAL A 58 -3.86 -22.51 13.05
C VAL A 58 -2.74 -22.57 14.09
N THR A 59 -1.65 -23.24 13.75
CA THR A 59 -0.43 -23.28 14.57
C THR A 59 0.69 -22.53 13.87
N LEU A 60 1.29 -21.57 14.59
CA LEU A 60 2.42 -20.78 14.10
C LEU A 60 3.69 -21.18 14.85
N LYS A 61 4.74 -21.54 14.12
CA LYS A 61 6.07 -21.83 14.65
C LYS A 61 7.03 -20.72 14.26
N ALA A 62 7.45 -19.94 15.25
CA ALA A 62 8.34 -18.80 15.06
C ALA A 62 9.79 -19.23 15.34
N TYR A 63 10.57 -19.41 14.26
CA TYR A 63 11.98 -19.76 14.32
C TYR A 63 12.81 -18.50 14.45
N PHE A 64 13.24 -18.17 15.66
CA PHE A 64 13.99 -16.95 15.96
C PHE A 64 15.22 -17.27 16.81
N THR A 65 16.38 -17.02 16.23
CA THR A 65 17.65 -17.10 16.96
C THR A 65 17.69 -16.05 18.07
N GLU A 66 17.99 -16.48 19.30
CA GLU A 66 18.23 -15.59 20.43
C GLU A 66 19.61 -14.92 20.30
N ASP A 67 19.83 -13.82 21.02
CA ASP A 67 21.11 -13.10 21.11
C ASP A 67 21.64 -12.56 19.76
N LEU A 68 20.74 -12.19 18.85
CA LEU A 68 21.15 -11.44 17.67
C LEU A 68 21.35 -9.95 18.03
N PRO A 69 22.34 -9.27 17.40
CA PRO A 69 22.57 -7.85 17.65
C PRO A 69 21.45 -6.96 17.08
N ALA A 70 21.45 -5.70 17.46
CA ALA A 70 20.56 -4.71 16.85
C ALA A 70 20.84 -4.62 15.32
N PRO A 71 19.81 -4.44 14.48
CA PRO A 71 18.39 -4.26 14.83
C PRO A 71 17.61 -5.58 15.03
N TYR A 72 18.21 -6.75 14.80
CA TYR A 72 17.53 -8.05 14.73
C TYR A 72 16.95 -8.53 16.07
N ASN A 73 17.53 -8.12 17.20
CA ASN A 73 17.02 -8.43 18.53
C ASN A 73 15.61 -7.89 18.78
N SER A 74 15.26 -6.76 18.16
CA SER A 74 13.93 -6.17 18.26
C SER A 74 12.87 -6.93 17.44
N ASN A 75 13.29 -7.66 16.39
CA ASN A 75 12.36 -8.38 15.51
C ASN A 75 11.63 -9.50 16.27
N ARG A 76 12.33 -10.27 17.08
CA ARG A 76 11.72 -11.33 17.92
C ARG A 76 10.63 -10.78 18.81
N ARG A 77 10.89 -9.64 19.47
CA ARG A 77 9.91 -9.00 20.37
C ARG A 77 8.70 -8.48 19.60
N ALA A 78 8.91 -7.82 18.47
CA ALA A 78 7.83 -7.32 17.64
C ALA A 78 6.94 -8.45 17.09
N VAL A 79 7.54 -9.56 16.67
CA VAL A 79 6.79 -10.75 16.24
C VAL A 79 6.02 -11.37 17.40
N LEU A 80 6.60 -11.46 18.59
CA LEU A 80 5.90 -11.93 19.79
C LEU A 80 4.68 -11.05 20.11
N ASP A 81 4.85 -9.75 20.06
CA ASP A 81 3.79 -8.79 20.36
C ASP A 81 2.63 -8.92 19.36
N ILE A 82 2.92 -8.99 18.06
CA ILE A 82 1.86 -9.11 17.05
C ILE A 82 1.17 -10.48 17.09
N LEU A 83 1.91 -11.58 17.36
CA LEU A 83 1.32 -12.91 17.51
C LEU A 83 0.40 -13.01 18.75
N ASN A 84 0.73 -12.31 19.82
CA ASN A 84 -0.17 -12.16 20.98
C ASN A 84 -1.48 -11.47 20.60
N GLU A 85 -1.41 -10.43 19.77
CA GLU A 85 -2.61 -9.76 19.27
C GLU A 85 -3.46 -10.72 18.41
N TYR A 86 -2.86 -11.40 17.44
CA TYR A 86 -3.58 -12.41 16.63
C TYR A 86 -4.25 -13.47 17.50
N LYS A 87 -3.55 -14.01 18.48
CA LYS A 87 -4.07 -15.00 19.42
C LYS A 87 -5.27 -14.47 20.22
N ALA A 88 -5.22 -13.20 20.65
CA ALA A 88 -6.29 -12.58 21.44
C ALA A 88 -7.61 -12.49 20.65
N TYR A 89 -7.55 -12.22 19.34
CA TYR A 89 -8.73 -12.10 18.50
C TYR A 89 -9.18 -13.41 17.84
N ALA A 90 -8.35 -14.45 17.84
CA ALA A 90 -8.63 -15.73 17.17
C ALA A 90 -9.57 -16.66 17.94
N LYS A 91 -10.16 -16.26 19.05
CA LYS A 91 -11.12 -17.04 19.88
C LYS A 91 -10.64 -18.47 20.21
N GLY A 92 -9.32 -18.66 20.34
CA GLY A 92 -8.72 -19.97 20.64
C GLY A 92 -8.22 -20.74 19.40
N ASN A 93 -8.58 -20.35 18.20
CA ASN A 93 -8.21 -21.00 16.94
C ASN A 93 -6.83 -20.59 16.41
N LEU A 94 -6.01 -19.88 17.19
CA LEU A 94 -4.63 -19.59 16.82
C LEU A 94 -3.72 -19.85 18.02
N GLN A 95 -2.70 -20.67 17.78
CA GLN A 95 -1.65 -20.95 18.76
C GLN A 95 -0.30 -20.68 18.11
N TYR A 96 0.68 -20.30 18.92
CA TYR A 96 2.04 -20.11 18.45
C TYR A 96 3.07 -20.61 19.47
N GLU A 97 4.23 -20.99 18.97
CA GLU A 97 5.41 -21.33 19.76
C GLU A 97 6.65 -20.66 19.17
N PHE A 98 7.59 -20.25 20.03
CA PHE A 98 8.89 -19.75 19.60
C PHE A 98 9.92 -20.86 19.73
N ILE A 99 10.65 -21.09 18.65
CA ILE A 99 11.72 -22.09 18.55
C ILE A 99 13.03 -21.34 18.31
N ASN A 100 14.01 -21.60 19.16
CA ASN A 100 15.38 -21.10 18.97
C ASN A 100 16.21 -22.19 18.28
N PRO A 101 16.56 -22.03 16.99
CA PRO A 101 17.34 -23.02 16.25
C PRO A 101 18.79 -22.99 16.74
N GLN A 102 19.14 -23.85 17.67
CA GLN A 102 20.50 -23.98 18.20
C GLN A 102 21.14 -25.31 17.76
N GLY A 103 22.40 -25.24 17.37
CA GLY A 103 23.20 -26.40 16.92
C GLY A 103 22.71 -26.96 15.59
N GLU A 104 23.46 -27.93 15.05
CA GLU A 104 23.20 -28.50 13.72
C GLU A 104 21.77 -29.04 13.54
N LYS A 105 21.22 -29.72 14.55
CA LYS A 105 19.85 -30.28 14.48
C LYS A 105 18.79 -29.21 14.41
N GLY A 106 18.91 -28.14 15.22
CA GLY A 106 17.96 -27.03 15.23
C GLY A 106 18.02 -26.25 13.91
N GLU A 107 19.20 -26.01 13.37
CA GLU A 107 19.40 -25.36 12.08
C GLU A 107 18.87 -26.20 10.93
N GLN A 108 19.08 -27.51 10.95
CA GLN A 108 18.55 -28.43 9.94
C GLN A 108 17.02 -28.48 9.98
N ASP A 109 16.40 -28.52 11.18
CA ASP A 109 14.95 -28.45 11.31
C ASP A 109 14.40 -27.15 10.71
N ALA A 110 14.96 -25.99 11.07
CA ALA A 110 14.57 -24.71 10.51
C ALA A 110 14.62 -24.68 8.97
N GLN A 111 15.72 -25.19 8.39
CA GLN A 111 15.90 -25.28 6.94
C GLN A 111 14.90 -26.26 6.29
N GLN A 112 14.64 -27.42 6.88
CA GLN A 112 13.64 -28.38 6.40
C GLN A 112 12.23 -27.78 6.46
N GLN A 113 11.98 -26.90 7.43
CA GLN A 113 10.73 -26.16 7.49
C GLN A 113 10.64 -25.02 6.46
N GLY A 114 11.72 -24.72 5.75
CA GLY A 114 11.77 -23.68 4.73
C GLY A 114 12.19 -22.30 5.26
N ILE A 115 12.74 -22.24 6.47
CA ILE A 115 13.29 -21.00 7.04
C ILE A 115 14.72 -20.81 6.54
N ALA A 116 14.97 -19.71 5.84
CA ALA A 116 16.29 -19.39 5.31
C ALA A 116 17.19 -18.76 6.38
N PRO A 117 18.48 -19.17 6.46
CA PRO A 117 19.43 -18.51 7.34
C PRO A 117 19.78 -17.11 6.82
N VAL A 118 19.87 -16.15 7.71
CA VAL A 118 20.36 -14.80 7.44
C VAL A 118 21.76 -14.63 8.01
N GLN A 119 22.63 -13.96 7.27
CA GLN A 119 23.97 -13.60 7.73
C GLN A 119 23.89 -12.25 8.42
N VAL A 120 24.27 -12.21 9.69
CA VAL A 120 24.28 -11.00 10.52
C VAL A 120 25.73 -10.64 10.83
N GLN A 121 26.14 -9.46 10.41
CA GLN A 121 27.46 -8.94 10.75
C GLN A 121 27.42 -8.36 12.17
N VAL A 122 28.25 -8.87 13.05
CA VAL A 122 28.41 -8.40 14.42
C VAL A 122 29.77 -7.72 14.53
N VAL A 123 29.78 -6.47 14.93
CA VAL A 123 31.02 -5.74 15.23
C VAL A 123 31.22 -5.81 16.74
N ASN A 124 32.12 -6.66 17.20
CA ASN A 124 32.57 -6.73 18.59
C ASN A 124 33.96 -6.11 18.72
N GLU A 125 34.06 -4.99 19.44
CA GLU A 125 35.28 -4.23 19.76
C GLU A 125 36.23 -4.03 18.57
N ASP A 126 36.91 -5.04 18.07
CA ASP A 126 37.85 -4.97 16.93
C ASP A 126 37.72 -6.13 15.94
N LYS A 127 36.65 -6.94 16.04
CA LYS A 127 36.43 -8.09 15.13
C LYS A 127 35.09 -8.04 14.46
N LEU A 128 35.09 -8.14 13.14
CA LEU A 128 33.90 -8.40 12.34
C LEU A 128 33.60 -9.90 12.37
N GLU A 129 32.54 -10.29 13.08
CA GLU A 129 32.06 -11.66 13.14
C GLU A 129 30.79 -11.81 12.32
N VAL A 130 30.69 -12.81 11.46
CA VAL A 130 29.47 -13.13 10.72
C VAL A 130 28.75 -14.26 11.44
N LYS A 131 27.59 -13.95 12.06
CA LYS A 131 26.74 -14.96 12.69
C LYS A 131 25.59 -15.35 11.76
N ARG A 132 25.24 -16.63 11.76
CA ARG A 132 24.01 -17.11 11.14
C ARG A 132 22.86 -16.95 12.13
N GLY A 133 21.75 -16.43 11.65
CA GLY A 133 20.52 -16.32 12.43
C GLY A 133 19.32 -16.76 11.61
N TYR A 134 18.25 -17.16 12.29
CA TYR A 134 16.98 -17.53 11.71
C TYR A 134 15.92 -16.57 12.22
N LEU A 135 15.09 -16.04 11.32
CA LEU A 135 14.08 -15.02 11.62
C LEU A 135 12.87 -15.29 10.72
N GLY A 136 12.17 -16.40 10.93
CA GLY A 136 11.08 -16.78 10.07
C GLY A 136 9.90 -17.39 10.80
N LEU A 137 8.80 -17.59 10.09
CA LEU A 137 7.54 -18.09 10.60
C LEU A 137 6.98 -19.18 9.71
N VAL A 138 6.61 -20.30 10.30
CA VAL A 138 5.87 -21.39 9.65
C VAL A 138 4.46 -21.39 10.19
N MET A 139 3.49 -21.46 9.30
CA MET A 139 2.05 -21.51 9.62
C MET A 139 1.48 -22.83 9.13
N LEU A 140 0.75 -23.51 9.99
CA LEU A 140 0.16 -24.81 9.73
C LEU A 140 -1.36 -24.73 9.96
N TYR A 141 -2.12 -25.25 9.01
CA TYR A 141 -3.58 -25.34 9.07
C TYR A 141 -4.04 -26.61 8.36
N GLU A 142 -4.68 -27.50 9.08
CA GLU A 142 -4.97 -28.85 8.56
C GLU A 142 -3.67 -29.52 8.02
N ASP A 143 -3.66 -29.92 6.75
CA ASP A 143 -2.55 -30.51 6.00
C ASP A 143 -1.72 -29.48 5.20
N ARG A 144 -2.08 -28.19 5.29
CA ARG A 144 -1.47 -27.08 4.55
C ARG A 144 -0.42 -26.35 5.36
N LYS A 145 0.57 -25.85 4.65
CA LYS A 145 1.71 -25.14 5.22
C LYS A 145 2.01 -23.89 4.41
N GLU A 146 2.18 -22.77 5.09
CA GLU A 146 2.70 -21.51 4.56
C GLU A 146 3.95 -21.10 5.33
N VAL A 147 4.91 -20.52 4.65
CA VAL A 147 6.19 -20.14 5.25
C VAL A 147 6.54 -18.69 4.91
N LEU A 148 6.89 -17.94 5.93
CA LEU A 148 7.60 -16.67 5.79
C LEU A 148 9.06 -16.93 6.11
N PRO A 149 9.91 -17.16 5.09
CA PRO A 149 11.26 -17.71 5.28
C PRO A 149 12.18 -16.73 6.02
N VAL A 150 11.94 -15.42 5.87
CA VAL A 150 12.72 -14.37 6.56
C VAL A 150 11.84 -13.19 6.87
N ILE A 151 11.81 -12.75 8.13
CA ILE A 151 11.12 -11.56 8.62
C ILE A 151 12.16 -10.50 8.98
N GLN A 152 12.45 -9.60 8.04
CA GLN A 152 13.39 -8.49 8.25
C GLN A 152 12.65 -7.14 8.40
N ASN A 153 11.55 -6.97 7.68
CA ASN A 153 10.77 -5.74 7.70
C ASN A 153 9.58 -5.87 8.65
N LEU A 154 9.65 -5.20 9.77
CA LEU A 154 8.58 -5.20 10.76
C LEU A 154 7.37 -4.37 10.33
N SER A 155 7.55 -3.40 9.44
CA SER A 155 6.44 -2.57 8.97
C SER A 155 5.45 -3.33 8.10
N SER A 156 5.86 -4.40 7.40
CA SER A 156 4.99 -5.27 6.60
C SER A 156 4.46 -6.50 7.36
N LEU A 157 4.85 -6.67 8.62
CA LEU A 157 4.63 -7.92 9.35
C LEU A 157 3.16 -8.31 9.47
N GLU A 158 2.27 -7.37 9.76
CA GLU A 158 0.82 -7.63 9.80
C GLU A 158 0.29 -8.10 8.43
N TYR A 159 0.71 -7.44 7.35
CA TYR A 159 0.33 -7.83 6.01
C TYR A 159 0.86 -9.20 5.63
N ASP A 160 2.13 -9.47 5.92
CA ASP A 160 2.78 -10.74 5.57
C ASP A 160 2.11 -11.91 6.29
N ILE A 161 1.81 -11.76 7.60
CA ILE A 161 1.11 -12.77 8.39
C ILE A 161 -0.33 -12.93 7.91
N SER A 162 -1.11 -11.84 7.76
CA SER A 162 -2.51 -11.93 7.34
C SER A 162 -2.66 -12.49 5.95
N SER A 163 -1.77 -12.10 5.01
CA SER A 163 -1.77 -12.64 3.65
C SER A 163 -1.45 -14.13 3.62
N ALA A 164 -0.47 -14.57 4.43
CA ALA A 164 -0.13 -15.98 4.56
C ALA A 164 -1.26 -16.78 5.22
N LEU A 165 -1.88 -16.27 6.29
CA LEU A 165 -3.06 -16.88 6.91
C LEU A 165 -4.22 -17.00 5.92
N LYS A 166 -4.46 -15.96 5.13
CA LYS A 166 -5.51 -16.00 4.10
C LYS A 166 -5.24 -17.08 3.05
N ARG A 167 -4.00 -17.16 2.51
CA ARG A 167 -3.62 -18.23 1.58
C ARG A 167 -3.80 -19.62 2.19
N LEU A 168 -3.40 -19.75 3.45
CA LEU A 168 -3.46 -21.01 4.19
C LEU A 168 -4.91 -21.49 4.42
N THR A 169 -5.84 -20.57 4.73
CA THR A 169 -7.22 -20.89 5.06
C THR A 169 -8.16 -20.89 3.84
N THR A 170 -7.78 -20.24 2.73
CA THR A 170 -8.57 -20.22 1.50
C THR A 170 -8.40 -21.54 0.74
N ARG A 171 -9.50 -22.26 0.50
CA ARG A 171 -9.45 -23.54 -0.24
C ARG A 171 -9.37 -23.34 -1.75
N THR A 172 -10.04 -22.32 -2.27
CA THR A 172 -10.07 -22.02 -3.71
C THR A 172 -9.76 -20.54 -3.93
N LYS A 173 -8.72 -20.25 -4.72
CA LYS A 173 -8.41 -18.88 -5.11
C LYS A 173 -9.47 -18.36 -6.06
N LYS A 174 -9.85 -17.07 -5.92
CA LYS A 174 -10.69 -16.41 -6.93
C LYS A 174 -9.90 -16.27 -8.22
N LYS A 175 -10.59 -16.49 -9.36
CA LYS A 175 -9.99 -16.32 -10.69
C LYS A 175 -10.02 -14.87 -11.12
N ILE A 176 -8.88 -14.37 -11.56
CA ILE A 176 -8.71 -13.06 -12.18
C ILE A 176 -8.31 -13.29 -13.64
N GLY A 177 -9.17 -12.84 -14.56
CA GLY A 177 -8.87 -12.90 -15.97
C GLY A 177 -7.91 -11.76 -16.39
N TYR A 178 -7.00 -12.02 -17.30
CA TYR A 178 -6.30 -10.97 -18.03
C TYR A 178 -6.45 -11.21 -19.53
N THR A 179 -6.67 -10.12 -20.28
CA THR A 179 -6.96 -10.23 -21.71
C THR A 179 -5.72 -10.50 -22.53
N THR A 180 -5.92 -11.20 -23.65
CA THR A 180 -4.94 -11.45 -24.70
C THR A 180 -5.62 -11.33 -26.06
N GLY A 181 -4.84 -11.32 -27.15
CA GLY A 181 -5.36 -11.28 -28.53
C GLY A 181 -5.33 -9.88 -29.17
N HIS A 182 -5.00 -8.83 -28.42
CA HIS A 182 -4.90 -7.46 -28.93
C HIS A 182 -3.52 -6.84 -28.70
N GLY A 183 -2.47 -7.68 -28.63
CA GLY A 183 -1.09 -7.23 -28.44
C GLY A 183 -0.79 -6.77 -27.01
N GLU A 184 -1.53 -7.25 -26.05
CA GLU A 184 -1.29 -7.01 -24.64
C GLU A 184 0.09 -7.48 -24.22
N ALA A 185 0.61 -6.91 -23.14
CA ALA A 185 1.93 -7.26 -22.63
C ALA A 185 1.99 -8.75 -22.19
N ASP A 186 3.06 -9.43 -22.59
CA ASP A 186 3.31 -10.81 -22.17
C ASP A 186 3.65 -10.89 -20.69
N ILE A 187 3.25 -11.99 -20.03
CA ILE A 187 3.55 -12.25 -18.62
C ILE A 187 5.06 -12.25 -18.35
N SER A 188 5.88 -12.67 -19.31
CA SER A 188 7.33 -12.66 -19.18
C SER A 188 7.92 -11.27 -18.95
N ALA A 189 7.22 -10.22 -19.41
CA ALA A 189 7.58 -8.82 -19.18
C ALA A 189 7.05 -8.29 -17.81
N MET A 190 6.23 -9.06 -17.11
CA MET A 190 5.53 -8.68 -15.86
C MET A 190 5.68 -9.74 -14.77
N ARG A 191 6.83 -10.41 -14.67
CA ARG A 191 7.03 -11.55 -13.76
C ARG A 191 6.81 -11.21 -12.29
N GLN A 192 7.33 -10.07 -11.82
CA GLN A 192 7.18 -9.64 -10.43
C GLN A 192 5.71 -9.33 -10.12
N THR A 193 5.04 -8.64 -11.03
CA THR A 193 3.61 -8.34 -10.95
C THR A 193 2.77 -9.61 -10.96
N TYR A 194 3.07 -10.54 -11.86
CA TYR A 194 2.39 -11.84 -11.93
C TYR A 194 2.57 -12.62 -10.63
N GLN A 195 3.79 -12.70 -10.08
CA GLN A 195 4.06 -13.39 -8.81
C GLN A 195 3.32 -12.76 -7.64
N ALA A 196 3.28 -11.43 -7.57
CA ALA A 196 2.61 -10.71 -6.50
C ALA A 196 1.10 -11.02 -6.48
N VAL A 197 0.45 -11.02 -7.64
CA VAL A 197 -1.01 -11.27 -7.76
C VAL A 197 -1.33 -12.77 -7.68
N SER A 198 -0.56 -13.64 -8.35
CA SER A 198 -0.79 -15.10 -8.36
C SER A 198 -0.59 -15.75 -6.99
N SER A 199 0.10 -15.07 -6.07
CA SER A 199 0.19 -15.52 -4.67
C SER A 199 -1.19 -15.63 -4.02
N GLN A 200 -2.14 -14.74 -4.34
CA GLN A 200 -3.47 -14.64 -3.74
C GLN A 200 -4.59 -15.12 -4.67
N TYR A 201 -4.42 -15.00 -5.99
CA TYR A 201 -5.43 -15.23 -7.02
C TYR A 201 -4.96 -16.25 -8.05
N ASP A 202 -5.92 -16.87 -8.75
CA ASP A 202 -5.65 -17.70 -9.94
C ASP A 202 -5.74 -16.82 -11.18
N LEU A 203 -4.58 -16.52 -11.79
CA LEU A 203 -4.49 -15.67 -12.98
C LEU A 203 -4.71 -16.49 -14.23
N THR A 204 -5.78 -16.21 -14.96
CA THR A 204 -6.19 -16.97 -16.15
C THR A 204 -6.17 -16.07 -17.39
N PRO A 205 -5.43 -16.42 -18.46
CA PRO A 205 -5.48 -15.68 -19.72
C PRO A 205 -6.82 -15.88 -20.40
N PHE A 206 -7.34 -14.82 -21.01
CA PHE A 206 -8.58 -14.87 -21.78
C PHE A 206 -8.41 -14.15 -23.13
N ASP A 207 -8.50 -14.93 -24.21
CA ASP A 207 -8.32 -14.44 -25.56
C ASP A 207 -9.62 -13.85 -26.12
N LEU A 208 -9.72 -12.51 -26.04
CA LEU A 208 -10.90 -11.79 -26.53
C LEU A 208 -11.05 -11.83 -28.06
N SER A 209 -10.00 -12.12 -28.83
CA SER A 209 -10.06 -12.20 -30.28
C SER A 209 -10.93 -13.35 -30.79
N LYS A 210 -11.13 -14.37 -29.95
CA LYS A 210 -11.98 -15.53 -30.27
C LYS A 210 -13.48 -15.22 -30.21
N GLY A 211 -13.87 -14.09 -29.62
CA GLY A 211 -15.28 -13.73 -29.47
C GLY A 211 -16.08 -14.62 -28.53
N GLU A 212 -15.41 -15.43 -27.69
CA GLU A 212 -16.05 -16.27 -26.69
C GLU A 212 -16.51 -15.43 -25.49
N PRO A 213 -17.60 -15.84 -24.80
CA PRO A 213 -18.07 -15.14 -23.61
C PRO A 213 -17.06 -15.27 -22.45
N VAL A 214 -16.80 -14.15 -21.74
CA VAL A 214 -15.99 -14.20 -20.51
C VAL A 214 -16.70 -15.08 -19.49
N PRO A 215 -16.02 -16.10 -18.93
CA PRO A 215 -16.61 -17.04 -17.96
C PRO A 215 -17.14 -16.31 -16.71
N SER A 216 -18.23 -16.83 -16.14
CA SER A 216 -18.89 -16.23 -14.97
C SER A 216 -18.11 -16.42 -13.66
N ASP A 217 -17.15 -17.33 -13.62
CA ASP A 217 -16.28 -17.59 -12.47
C ASP A 217 -15.05 -16.65 -12.40
N ILE A 218 -14.86 -15.81 -13.42
CA ILE A 218 -13.87 -14.71 -13.39
C ILE A 218 -14.40 -13.59 -12.47
N ALA A 219 -13.71 -13.34 -11.37
CA ALA A 219 -14.11 -12.34 -10.38
C ALA A 219 -13.81 -10.90 -10.84
N ALA A 220 -12.73 -10.70 -11.61
CA ALA A 220 -12.38 -9.45 -12.25
C ALA A 220 -11.56 -9.71 -13.52
N LEU A 221 -11.65 -8.78 -14.48
CA LEU A 221 -10.93 -8.85 -15.75
C LEU A 221 -9.97 -7.67 -15.87
N LEU A 222 -8.72 -7.94 -16.26
CA LEU A 222 -7.68 -6.94 -16.47
C LEU A 222 -7.41 -6.81 -17.98
N VAL A 223 -7.57 -5.61 -18.51
CA VAL A 223 -7.18 -5.23 -19.89
C VAL A 223 -5.88 -4.43 -19.78
N ILE A 224 -4.75 -5.05 -20.17
CA ILE A 224 -3.42 -4.57 -19.82
C ILE A 224 -2.65 -4.16 -21.07
N SER A 225 -2.45 -2.85 -21.25
CA SER A 225 -1.58 -2.28 -22.31
C SER A 225 -1.82 -2.89 -23.70
N PRO A 226 -3.08 -3.01 -24.18
CA PRO A 226 -3.35 -3.49 -25.54
C PRO A 226 -2.72 -2.55 -26.56
N GLN A 227 -2.26 -3.11 -27.70
CA GLN A 227 -1.56 -2.38 -28.75
C GLN A 227 -2.35 -2.31 -30.06
N SER A 228 -3.43 -3.07 -30.17
CA SER A 228 -4.27 -3.10 -31.37
C SER A 228 -5.74 -2.87 -31.09
N ARG A 229 -6.47 -2.46 -32.12
CA ARG A 229 -7.88 -2.10 -32.06
C ARG A 229 -8.75 -3.30 -31.69
N PHE A 230 -9.65 -3.13 -30.73
CA PHE A 230 -10.69 -4.10 -30.38
C PHE A 230 -11.77 -4.13 -31.44
N GLN A 231 -12.04 -5.33 -31.96
CA GLN A 231 -13.17 -5.58 -32.84
C GLN A 231 -14.48 -5.54 -32.05
N ASP A 232 -15.61 -5.34 -32.76
CA ASP A 232 -16.91 -5.26 -32.09
C ASP A 232 -17.29 -6.55 -31.34
N SER A 233 -16.82 -7.72 -31.79
CA SER A 233 -16.97 -8.98 -31.06
C SER A 233 -16.29 -8.96 -29.69
N ALA A 234 -15.05 -8.49 -29.63
CA ALA A 234 -14.30 -8.36 -28.37
C ALA A 234 -14.92 -7.32 -27.42
N LYS A 235 -15.31 -6.16 -27.97
CA LYS A 235 -16.05 -5.13 -27.22
C LYS A 235 -17.36 -5.66 -26.65
N TYR A 236 -18.08 -6.47 -27.44
CA TYR A 236 -19.33 -7.10 -27.01
C TYR A 236 -19.11 -8.04 -25.81
N GLN A 237 -18.03 -8.83 -25.80
CA GLN A 237 -17.72 -9.70 -24.68
C GLN A 237 -17.38 -8.90 -23.39
N LEU A 238 -16.61 -7.81 -23.52
CA LEU A 238 -16.33 -6.89 -22.41
C LEU A 238 -17.61 -6.24 -21.88
N ASP A 239 -18.45 -5.73 -22.79
CA ASP A 239 -19.73 -5.10 -22.45
C ASP A 239 -20.63 -6.09 -21.70
N GLN A 240 -20.87 -7.27 -22.27
CA GLN A 240 -21.77 -8.26 -21.66
C GLN A 240 -21.22 -8.85 -20.36
N TYR A 241 -19.89 -8.94 -20.20
CA TYR A 241 -19.29 -9.28 -18.91
C TYR A 241 -19.60 -8.20 -17.86
N LEU A 242 -19.44 -6.93 -18.19
CA LEU A 242 -19.79 -5.81 -17.31
C LEU A 242 -21.30 -5.78 -17.00
N MET A 243 -22.14 -6.01 -18.01
CA MET A 243 -23.60 -6.03 -17.84
C MET A 243 -24.09 -7.15 -16.92
N ARG A 244 -23.37 -8.26 -16.84
CA ARG A 244 -23.65 -9.33 -15.86
C ARG A 244 -23.11 -9.05 -14.45
N GLY A 245 -22.58 -7.84 -14.20
CA GLY A 245 -22.01 -7.45 -12.91
C GLY A 245 -20.51 -7.74 -12.80
N GLY A 246 -19.86 -8.09 -13.90
CA GLY A 246 -18.41 -8.22 -13.97
C GLY A 246 -17.69 -6.93 -13.66
N ARG A 247 -16.44 -7.00 -13.27
CA ARG A 247 -15.61 -5.86 -12.88
C ARG A 247 -14.37 -5.83 -13.73
N ILE A 248 -14.01 -4.66 -14.25
CA ILE A 248 -12.94 -4.53 -15.23
C ILE A 248 -11.94 -3.45 -14.80
N ALA A 249 -10.66 -3.74 -14.93
CA ALA A 249 -9.61 -2.73 -14.93
C ALA A 249 -9.12 -2.51 -16.37
N PHE A 250 -9.22 -1.29 -16.85
CA PHE A 250 -8.66 -0.83 -18.11
C PHE A 250 -7.36 -0.06 -17.83
N LEU A 251 -6.23 -0.67 -18.16
CA LEU A 251 -4.89 -0.12 -17.97
C LEU A 251 -4.34 0.15 -19.36
N LEU A 252 -4.53 1.38 -19.85
CA LEU A 252 -4.46 1.69 -21.29
C LEU A 252 -3.40 2.73 -21.62
N ASN A 253 -2.52 2.40 -22.55
CA ASN A 253 -1.64 3.37 -23.20
C ASN A 253 -2.32 3.90 -24.47
N ARG A 254 -2.48 5.23 -24.57
CA ARG A 254 -3.06 5.87 -25.75
C ARG A 254 -2.01 6.44 -26.71
N VAL A 255 -0.76 6.45 -26.25
CA VAL A 255 0.39 6.83 -27.05
C VAL A 255 1.48 5.77 -26.86
N ASN A 256 1.91 5.17 -27.95
CA ASN A 256 3.08 4.29 -27.97
C ASN A 256 4.33 5.18 -28.08
N ALA A 257 5.02 5.37 -26.97
CA ALA A 257 6.16 6.25 -26.84
C ALA A 257 7.48 5.48 -26.97
N ASN A 258 8.37 5.93 -27.84
CA ASN A 258 9.69 5.34 -28.04
C ASN A 258 10.79 6.38 -27.76
N LEU A 259 11.51 6.19 -26.67
CA LEU A 259 12.58 7.10 -26.25
C LEU A 259 13.79 7.07 -27.21
N GLN A 260 14.09 5.93 -27.84
CA GLN A 260 15.20 5.81 -28.79
C GLN A 260 14.92 6.57 -30.08
N MET A 261 13.69 6.47 -30.58
CA MET A 261 13.23 7.24 -31.75
C MET A 261 12.84 8.68 -31.38
N ARG A 262 12.79 9.02 -30.10
CA ARG A 262 12.32 10.30 -29.55
C ARG A 262 10.93 10.73 -30.06
N MET A 263 10.08 9.78 -30.29
CA MET A 263 8.74 10.01 -30.83
C MET A 263 7.69 9.13 -30.15
N GLY A 264 6.46 9.62 -30.12
CA GLY A 264 5.29 8.86 -29.75
C GLY A 264 4.27 8.80 -30.89
N GLN A 265 3.51 7.72 -30.95
CA GLN A 265 2.43 7.53 -31.90
C GLN A 265 1.13 7.24 -31.19
N PRO A 266 0.02 7.92 -31.51
CA PRO A 266 -1.28 7.59 -30.95
C PRO A 266 -1.67 6.14 -31.26
N VAL A 267 -2.27 5.47 -30.26
CA VAL A 267 -2.79 4.11 -30.40
C VAL A 267 -4.32 4.18 -30.47
N ASP A 268 -4.90 3.71 -31.55
CA ASP A 268 -6.34 3.54 -31.69
C ASP A 268 -6.74 2.16 -31.16
N LEU A 269 -7.36 2.15 -29.98
CA LEU A 269 -7.84 0.94 -29.32
C LEU A 269 -9.30 0.59 -29.70
N GLY A 270 -10.06 1.55 -30.24
CA GLY A 270 -11.49 1.39 -30.54
C GLY A 270 -12.38 1.24 -29.30
N LEU A 271 -11.85 1.55 -28.10
CA LEU A 271 -12.58 1.45 -26.83
C LEU A 271 -13.16 2.81 -26.37
N GLU A 272 -12.87 3.88 -27.08
CA GLU A 272 -13.16 5.25 -26.68
C GLU A 272 -14.64 5.49 -26.46
N ASP A 273 -15.46 5.13 -27.46
CA ASP A 273 -16.92 5.32 -27.39
C ASP A 273 -17.56 4.45 -26.31
N MET A 274 -17.05 3.23 -26.13
CA MET A 274 -17.53 2.32 -25.10
C MET A 274 -17.20 2.85 -23.70
N LEU A 275 -15.97 3.29 -23.46
CA LEU A 275 -15.57 3.90 -22.20
C LEU A 275 -16.31 5.22 -21.94
N GLN A 276 -16.54 6.03 -22.98
CA GLN A 276 -17.34 7.25 -22.88
C GLN A 276 -18.79 6.92 -22.46
N GLN A 277 -19.36 5.82 -22.97
CA GLN A 277 -20.67 5.34 -22.51
C GLN A 277 -20.64 4.93 -21.05
N TYR A 278 -19.54 4.36 -20.57
CA TYR A 278 -19.32 4.00 -19.17
C TYR A 278 -18.86 5.16 -18.28
N GLY A 279 -18.89 6.38 -18.79
CA GLY A 279 -18.66 7.58 -18.00
C GLY A 279 -17.21 8.03 -17.88
N THR A 280 -16.29 7.45 -18.62
CA THR A 280 -14.86 7.80 -18.58
C THR A 280 -14.21 7.66 -19.96
N ARG A 281 -13.02 8.22 -20.11
CA ARG A 281 -12.21 8.10 -21.34
C ARG A 281 -10.74 8.28 -21.00
N VAL A 282 -9.86 7.54 -21.70
CA VAL A 282 -8.42 7.82 -21.71
C VAL A 282 -8.12 8.63 -22.96
N ASN A 283 -7.55 9.82 -22.77
CA ASN A 283 -7.28 10.74 -23.88
C ASN A 283 -6.02 10.33 -24.65
N PRO A 284 -5.94 10.61 -25.97
CA PRO A 284 -4.74 10.39 -26.76
C PRO A 284 -3.73 11.53 -26.53
N ASP A 285 -3.21 11.65 -25.32
CA ASP A 285 -2.25 12.65 -24.88
C ASP A 285 -1.16 12.00 -24.03
N LEU A 286 -0.08 12.76 -23.75
CA LEU A 286 0.93 12.40 -22.77
C LEU A 286 0.98 13.47 -21.68
N VAL A 287 0.89 13.05 -20.44
CA VAL A 287 1.01 13.92 -19.29
C VAL A 287 2.49 14.10 -18.94
N ARG A 288 2.90 15.36 -18.79
CA ARG A 288 4.22 15.80 -18.33
C ARG A 288 4.07 16.40 -16.94
N ASP A 289 5.01 16.10 -16.04
CA ASP A 289 4.97 16.59 -14.68
C ASP A 289 6.36 17.04 -14.22
N VAL A 290 6.42 18.12 -13.43
CA VAL A 290 7.68 18.53 -12.78
C VAL A 290 8.12 17.54 -11.72
N GLN A 291 7.18 16.85 -11.06
CA GLN A 291 7.47 15.72 -10.18
C GLN A 291 7.67 14.47 -11.05
N CYS A 292 8.88 14.26 -11.52
CA CYS A 292 9.22 13.20 -12.44
C CYS A 292 10.46 12.43 -11.99
N ALA A 293 10.61 11.23 -12.55
CA ALA A 293 11.83 10.46 -12.39
C ALA A 293 12.96 11.00 -13.27
N ASN A 294 14.18 10.67 -12.89
CA ASN A 294 15.36 10.91 -13.72
C ASN A 294 15.59 9.71 -14.64
N ILE A 295 16.06 9.97 -15.85
CA ILE A 295 16.57 8.96 -16.76
C ILE A 295 18.05 9.13 -17.00
N SER A 296 18.74 8.02 -17.28
CA SER A 296 20.15 8.02 -17.67
C SER A 296 20.27 8.27 -19.18
N VAL A 297 20.98 9.30 -19.57
CA VAL A 297 21.26 9.62 -20.97
C VAL A 297 22.76 9.70 -21.21
N LEU A 298 23.18 9.21 -22.38
CA LEU A 298 24.57 9.35 -22.84
C LEU A 298 24.73 10.69 -23.54
N GLN A 299 25.70 11.46 -23.08
CA GLN A 299 26.07 12.75 -23.68
C GLN A 299 27.51 12.68 -24.19
N GLN A 300 27.73 13.26 -25.36
CA GLN A 300 29.08 13.44 -25.91
C GLN A 300 29.50 14.90 -25.80
N GLN A 301 30.63 15.14 -25.18
CA GLN A 301 31.23 16.46 -25.10
C GLN A 301 32.75 16.36 -25.21
N GLY A 302 33.33 17.08 -26.16
CA GLY A 302 34.80 17.13 -26.35
C GLY A 302 35.44 15.78 -26.67
N GLY A 303 34.71 14.86 -27.35
CA GLY A 303 35.22 13.50 -27.67
C GLY A 303 35.05 12.47 -26.56
N PHE A 304 34.54 12.86 -25.39
CA PHE A 304 34.23 11.95 -24.29
C PHE A 304 32.73 11.66 -24.21
N THR A 305 32.38 10.39 -23.95
CA THR A 305 31.00 9.98 -23.66
C THR A 305 30.86 9.81 -22.16
N PHE A 306 29.88 10.50 -21.57
CA PHE A 306 29.55 10.37 -20.15
C PHE A 306 28.04 10.15 -19.97
N GLN A 307 27.70 9.45 -18.91
CA GLN A 307 26.32 9.20 -18.51
C GLN A 307 25.88 10.31 -17.55
N SER A 308 24.76 10.96 -17.85
CA SER A 308 24.14 11.94 -16.98
C SER A 308 22.71 11.57 -16.63
N GLN A 309 22.30 11.99 -15.42
CA GLN A 309 20.92 11.85 -14.96
C GLN A 309 20.16 13.14 -15.29
N VAL A 310 19.09 13.03 -16.05
CA VAL A 310 18.24 14.18 -16.39
C VAL A 310 16.80 13.95 -15.94
N PRO A 311 16.13 14.97 -15.35
CA PRO A 311 14.71 14.88 -15.05
C PRO A 311 13.90 14.64 -16.35
N PHE A 312 12.97 13.70 -16.30
CA PHE A 312 12.20 13.33 -17.48
C PHE A 312 10.70 13.43 -17.23
N PRO A 313 10.05 14.56 -17.59
CA PRO A 313 8.66 14.85 -17.27
C PRO A 313 7.62 13.83 -17.75
N TYR A 314 7.95 12.97 -18.71
CA TYR A 314 7.09 11.90 -19.20
C TYR A 314 7.08 10.64 -18.31
N ILE A 315 7.82 10.67 -17.19
CA ILE A 315 7.74 9.66 -16.12
C ILE A 315 7.28 10.37 -14.84
N PRO A 316 6.01 10.77 -14.74
CA PRO A 316 5.46 11.35 -13.53
C PRO A 316 5.62 10.43 -12.32
N VAL A 317 6.08 10.99 -11.20
CA VAL A 317 6.11 10.35 -9.88
C VAL A 317 4.91 10.90 -9.11
N ALA A 318 3.77 10.27 -9.31
CA ALA A 318 2.52 10.73 -8.72
C ALA A 318 2.48 10.43 -7.22
N SER A 319 2.15 11.43 -6.42
CA SER A 319 1.93 11.37 -4.98
C SER A 319 0.63 12.06 -4.53
N ASN A 320 -0.15 12.57 -5.49
CA ASN A 320 -1.44 13.21 -5.23
C ASN A 320 -2.56 12.18 -5.34
N PHE A 321 -2.90 11.59 -4.21
CA PHE A 321 -3.85 10.47 -4.10
C PHE A 321 -5.15 10.88 -3.42
N ASN A 322 -6.24 10.17 -3.75
CA ASN A 322 -7.48 10.26 -3.02
C ASN A 322 -7.36 9.57 -1.65
N ALA A 323 -7.18 10.35 -0.59
CA ALA A 323 -6.99 9.85 0.77
C ALA A 323 -8.18 9.02 1.32
N ASN A 324 -9.34 9.08 0.68
CA ASN A 324 -10.53 8.34 1.11
C ASN A 324 -10.68 6.98 0.41
N ASN A 325 -9.92 6.74 -0.68
CA ASN A 325 -10.06 5.50 -1.44
C ASN A 325 -9.00 4.47 -1.03
N PRO A 326 -9.39 3.25 -0.64
CA PRO A 326 -8.47 2.25 -0.13
C PRO A 326 -7.38 1.83 -1.14
N ILE A 327 -7.63 1.93 -2.45
CA ILE A 327 -6.65 1.53 -3.48
C ILE A 327 -5.36 2.35 -3.37
N VAL A 328 -5.47 3.64 -3.02
CA VAL A 328 -4.35 4.60 -3.08
C VAL A 328 -4.06 5.30 -1.76
N LYS A 329 -4.94 5.16 -0.76
CA LYS A 329 -4.95 5.92 0.51
C LYS A 329 -3.58 6.05 1.18
N ASP A 330 -2.79 4.99 1.19
CA ASP A 330 -1.53 4.94 1.93
C ASP A 330 -0.31 4.69 1.01
N LEU A 331 -0.49 4.88 -0.30
CA LEU A 331 0.63 4.84 -1.24
C LEU A 331 1.48 6.11 -1.09
N GLN A 332 2.79 5.96 -1.26
CA GLN A 332 3.72 7.09 -1.23
C GLN A 332 3.89 7.71 -2.61
N SER A 333 4.13 6.88 -3.60
CA SER A 333 4.31 7.30 -4.98
C SER A 333 4.03 6.16 -5.96
N ILE A 334 3.57 6.53 -7.14
CA ILE A 334 3.44 5.65 -8.30
C ILE A 334 4.25 6.27 -9.43
N PHE A 335 5.05 5.45 -10.10
CA PHE A 335 5.81 5.84 -11.29
C PHE A 335 4.98 5.47 -12.52
N PHE A 336 4.56 6.46 -13.27
CA PHE A 336 3.89 6.24 -14.55
C PHE A 336 4.86 6.45 -15.70
N HIS A 337 4.70 5.68 -16.78
CA HIS A 337 5.54 5.75 -17.95
C HIS A 337 4.71 6.14 -19.18
N PHE A 338 4.90 7.38 -19.65
CA PHE A 338 4.16 7.90 -20.79
C PHE A 338 2.64 7.86 -20.59
N VAL A 339 2.20 8.24 -19.40
CA VAL A 339 0.80 8.17 -19.00
C VAL A 339 -0.07 9.16 -19.77
N SER A 340 -1.25 8.70 -20.16
CA SER A 340 -2.32 9.50 -20.73
C SER A 340 -3.27 10.01 -19.66
N SER A 341 -3.91 11.15 -19.89
CA SER A 341 -4.92 11.67 -18.97
C SER A 341 -6.23 10.89 -19.02
N VAL A 342 -6.93 10.81 -17.88
CA VAL A 342 -8.23 10.17 -17.74
C VAL A 342 -9.31 11.23 -17.61
N ASP A 343 -10.28 11.25 -18.51
CA ASP A 343 -11.45 12.12 -18.45
C ASP A 343 -12.61 11.37 -17.77
N THR A 344 -13.19 11.98 -16.75
CA THR A 344 -14.34 11.43 -15.98
C THR A 344 -15.63 12.21 -16.19
N SER A 345 -15.64 13.18 -17.09
CA SER A 345 -16.81 14.03 -17.35
C SER A 345 -17.99 13.26 -17.96
N GLY A 346 -17.72 12.14 -18.62
CA GLY A 346 -18.73 11.30 -19.26
C GLY A 346 -19.76 10.65 -18.33
N ALA A 347 -19.53 10.63 -17.04
CA ALA A 347 -20.46 10.07 -16.04
C ALA A 347 -21.62 11.02 -15.69
N ALA A 348 -21.47 12.31 -15.96
CA ALA A 348 -22.49 13.30 -15.67
C ALA A 348 -23.82 12.96 -16.35
N GLY A 349 -24.92 12.97 -15.58
CA GLY A 349 -26.26 12.66 -16.08
C GLY A 349 -26.56 11.17 -16.32
N LYS A 350 -25.63 10.27 -16.10
CA LYS A 350 -25.81 8.81 -16.32
C LYS A 350 -26.11 8.02 -15.04
N GLY A 351 -26.19 8.68 -13.88
CA GLY A 351 -26.36 8.03 -12.59
C GLY A 351 -25.10 7.28 -12.10
N LEU A 352 -23.97 7.46 -12.79
CA LEU A 352 -22.69 6.88 -12.43
C LEU A 352 -21.93 7.82 -11.48
N LYS A 353 -21.19 7.23 -10.54
CA LYS A 353 -20.31 7.96 -9.63
C LYS A 353 -18.87 7.74 -10.06
N THR A 354 -18.07 8.80 -10.04
CA THR A 354 -16.65 8.77 -10.38
C THR A 354 -15.80 9.23 -9.22
N GLU A 355 -14.70 8.54 -9.02
CA GLU A 355 -13.66 8.92 -8.06
C GLU A 355 -12.32 8.95 -8.80
N VAL A 356 -11.67 10.11 -8.80
CA VAL A 356 -10.29 10.19 -9.29
C VAL A 356 -9.38 9.64 -8.21
N LEU A 357 -8.61 8.62 -8.54
CA LEU A 357 -7.69 7.94 -7.62
C LEU A 357 -6.36 8.66 -7.51
N VAL A 358 -5.78 9.00 -8.68
CA VAL A 358 -4.43 9.55 -8.80
C VAL A 358 -4.48 10.77 -9.70
N ARG A 359 -3.79 11.83 -9.27
CA ARG A 359 -3.59 13.05 -10.04
C ARG A 359 -2.11 13.35 -10.21
N SER A 360 -1.78 14.08 -11.25
CA SER A 360 -0.48 14.72 -11.40
C SER A 360 -0.23 15.78 -10.31
N SER A 361 0.96 16.34 -10.28
CA SER A 361 1.27 17.48 -9.41
C SER A 361 0.54 18.76 -9.84
N LYS A 362 0.70 19.84 -9.07
CA LYS A 362 0.17 21.17 -9.38
C LYS A 362 0.84 21.84 -10.58
N ARG A 363 1.94 21.28 -11.07
CA ARG A 363 2.71 21.80 -12.19
C ARG A 363 2.92 20.69 -13.22
N SER A 364 1.89 20.45 -13.96
CA SER A 364 1.83 19.44 -15.02
C SER A 364 1.24 20.03 -16.29
N GLY A 365 1.25 19.26 -17.37
CA GLY A 365 0.66 19.69 -18.63
C GLY A 365 0.47 18.51 -19.57
N ARG A 366 -0.38 18.69 -20.57
CA ARG A 366 -0.69 17.66 -21.57
C ARG A 366 -0.03 18.00 -22.91
N GLN A 367 0.53 17.00 -23.54
CA GLN A 367 0.97 17.06 -24.92
C GLN A 367 -0.02 16.30 -25.79
N THR A 368 -0.50 16.95 -26.84
CA THR A 368 -1.46 16.39 -27.81
C THR A 368 -0.91 16.54 -29.22
N GLY A 369 -1.43 15.75 -30.16
CA GLY A 369 -1.10 15.85 -31.57
C GLY A 369 0.25 15.24 -31.92
N PHE A 370 1.30 16.05 -32.02
CA PHE A 370 2.64 15.57 -32.31
C PHE A 370 3.42 15.27 -31.03
N PHE A 371 3.92 14.06 -30.87
CA PHE A 371 4.62 13.61 -29.67
C PHE A 371 6.13 13.57 -29.90
N LEU A 372 6.81 14.69 -29.63
CA LEU A 372 8.27 14.73 -29.54
C LEU A 372 8.67 14.39 -28.09
N ILE A 373 9.51 13.37 -27.94
CA ILE A 373 9.95 12.84 -26.64
C ILE A 373 11.46 13.06 -26.51
N ASP A 374 11.87 14.31 -26.30
CA ASP A 374 13.29 14.65 -26.16
C ASP A 374 13.68 14.83 -24.68
N PRO A 375 14.62 14.02 -24.15
CA PRO A 375 15.11 14.17 -22.79
C PRO A 375 15.72 15.54 -22.46
N PHE A 376 16.16 16.28 -23.49
CA PHE A 376 16.80 17.59 -23.34
C PHE A 376 15.86 18.76 -23.63
N GLN A 377 14.58 18.47 -23.90
CA GLN A 377 13.61 19.53 -24.15
C GLN A 377 13.44 20.40 -22.89
N ARG A 378 13.50 21.70 -23.09
CA ARG A 378 13.19 22.69 -22.05
C ARG A 378 11.70 23.01 -22.09
N TYR A 379 11.07 22.96 -20.92
CA TYR A 379 9.66 23.31 -20.74
C TYR A 379 9.54 24.70 -20.14
N THR A 380 8.61 25.49 -20.68
CA THR A 380 8.23 26.77 -20.09
C THR A 380 7.20 26.58 -18.97
N PRO A 381 6.99 27.55 -18.09
CA PRO A 381 5.90 27.50 -17.11
C PRO A 381 4.51 27.29 -17.73
N ALA A 382 4.30 27.78 -18.97
CA ALA A 382 3.04 27.59 -19.70
C ALA A 382 2.81 26.13 -20.15
N ASP A 383 3.87 25.40 -20.45
CA ASP A 383 3.80 23.98 -20.82
C ASP A 383 3.40 23.06 -19.64
N LEU A 384 3.53 23.58 -18.41
CA LEU A 384 3.30 22.87 -17.15
C LEU A 384 2.42 23.70 -16.20
N ALA A 385 1.34 24.28 -16.76
CA ALA A 385 0.44 25.18 -16.05
C ALA A 385 -0.85 24.52 -15.55
N GLU A 386 -1.04 23.22 -15.84
CA GLU A 386 -2.22 22.48 -15.40
C GLU A 386 -2.02 21.90 -14.00
N ASP A 387 -3.07 21.98 -13.16
CA ASP A 387 -3.07 21.47 -11.80
C ASP A 387 -3.86 20.16 -11.72
N GLY A 388 -3.21 19.10 -11.23
CA GLY A 388 -3.91 17.90 -10.81
C GLY A 388 -4.63 17.14 -11.93
N ILE A 389 -3.97 16.89 -13.06
CA ILE A 389 -4.54 16.10 -14.17
C ILE A 389 -4.86 14.69 -13.69
N PRO A 390 -6.10 14.16 -13.89
CA PRO A 390 -6.43 12.80 -13.51
C PRO A 390 -5.61 11.78 -14.34
N LEU A 391 -4.99 10.81 -13.66
CA LEU A 391 -4.19 9.74 -14.25
C LEU A 391 -4.83 8.36 -14.05
N ALA A 392 -5.65 8.21 -13.00
CA ALA A 392 -6.41 7.01 -12.72
C ALA A 392 -7.74 7.36 -12.05
N ALA A 393 -8.79 6.63 -12.38
CA ALA A 393 -10.14 6.84 -11.83
C ALA A 393 -10.91 5.52 -11.66
N ILE A 394 -11.92 5.55 -10.81
CA ILE A 394 -12.97 4.52 -10.70
C ILE A 394 -14.28 5.13 -11.18
N VAL A 395 -15.06 4.32 -11.87
CA VAL A 395 -16.47 4.59 -12.13
C VAL A 395 -17.28 3.44 -11.58
N HIS A 396 -18.31 3.75 -10.82
CA HIS A 396 -19.20 2.75 -10.21
C HIS A 396 -20.68 3.16 -10.34
N GLY A 397 -21.54 2.16 -10.34
CA GLY A 397 -22.98 2.31 -10.50
C GLY A 397 -23.58 1.23 -11.37
N SER A 398 -24.79 1.47 -11.84
CA SER A 398 -25.46 0.61 -12.81
C SER A 398 -25.19 1.14 -14.22
N PHE A 399 -24.42 0.37 -14.99
CA PHE A 399 -24.02 0.73 -16.35
C PHE A 399 -25.10 0.34 -17.36
N LYS A 400 -25.24 1.12 -18.42
CA LYS A 400 -26.01 0.76 -19.60
C LYS A 400 -25.09 0.19 -20.66
N SER A 401 -25.58 -0.87 -21.35
CA SER A 401 -24.83 -1.54 -22.42
C SER A 401 -24.48 -0.58 -23.54
N PHE A 402 -23.23 -0.69 -23.99
CA PHE A 402 -22.77 0.03 -25.21
C PHE A 402 -23.49 -0.50 -26.47
N PHE A 403 -23.98 -1.75 -26.43
CA PHE A 403 -24.68 -2.39 -27.53
C PHE A 403 -26.20 -2.26 -27.46
N GLU A 404 -26.74 -1.46 -26.54
CA GLU A 404 -28.17 -1.14 -26.54
C GLU A 404 -28.55 -0.46 -27.86
N GLY A 405 -29.45 -1.08 -28.64
CA GLY A 405 -29.86 -0.62 -29.96
C GLY A 405 -28.84 -0.79 -31.09
N LYS A 406 -27.76 -1.55 -30.88
CA LYS A 406 -26.72 -1.88 -31.88
C LYS A 406 -26.74 -3.35 -32.27
N GLN A 407 -25.89 -3.73 -33.25
CA GLN A 407 -25.63 -5.10 -33.63
C GLN A 407 -24.21 -5.51 -33.17
N PRO A 408 -24.04 -6.72 -32.58
CA PRO A 408 -25.10 -7.63 -32.15
C PRO A 408 -25.94 -7.03 -31.01
N PRO A 409 -27.22 -7.42 -30.87
CA PRO A 409 -28.06 -6.86 -29.81
C PRO A 409 -27.57 -7.31 -28.44
N ALA A 410 -27.58 -6.41 -27.47
CA ALA A 410 -27.19 -6.73 -26.10
C ALA A 410 -28.15 -7.77 -25.49
N LEU A 411 -27.60 -8.85 -24.91
CA LEU A 411 -28.37 -9.84 -24.13
C LEU A 411 -28.82 -9.25 -22.79
N VAL A 412 -27.94 -8.46 -22.16
CA VAL A 412 -28.24 -7.72 -20.93
C VAL A 412 -27.96 -6.25 -21.21
N THR A 413 -28.97 -5.39 -21.02
CA THR A 413 -28.90 -3.97 -21.39
C THR A 413 -28.48 -3.06 -20.25
N SER A 414 -28.57 -3.55 -18.99
CA SER A 414 -28.17 -2.78 -17.80
C SER A 414 -27.55 -3.71 -16.77
N SER A 415 -26.48 -3.24 -16.14
CA SER A 415 -25.80 -4.00 -15.10
C SER A 415 -26.46 -3.82 -13.73
N PRO A 416 -26.30 -4.76 -12.78
CA PRO A 416 -26.40 -4.46 -11.38
C PRO A 416 -25.33 -3.41 -10.99
N GLU A 417 -25.33 -2.95 -9.75
CA GLU A 417 -24.26 -2.06 -9.28
C GLU A 417 -22.90 -2.77 -9.39
N THR A 418 -22.03 -2.22 -10.21
CA THR A 418 -20.69 -2.73 -10.44
C THR A 418 -19.71 -1.58 -10.64
N ARG A 419 -18.45 -1.88 -11.03
CA ARG A 419 -17.39 -0.89 -11.12
C ARG A 419 -16.35 -1.22 -12.17
N ILE A 420 -15.76 -0.17 -12.71
CA ILE A 420 -14.56 -0.23 -13.55
C ILE A 420 -13.47 0.67 -12.98
N VAL A 421 -12.23 0.24 -13.13
CA VAL A 421 -11.03 1.05 -12.85
C VAL A 421 -10.39 1.41 -14.18
N VAL A 422 -9.99 2.65 -14.37
CA VAL A 422 -9.33 3.13 -15.58
C VAL A 422 -8.04 3.84 -15.20
N VAL A 423 -6.94 3.42 -15.81
CA VAL A 423 -5.61 3.99 -15.63
C VAL A 423 -5.06 4.36 -17.01
N GLY A 424 -4.49 5.56 -17.14
CA GLY A 424 -3.93 6.07 -18.39
C GLY A 424 -2.56 5.51 -18.76
N ASP A 425 -2.12 4.45 -18.09
CA ASP A 425 -0.86 3.74 -18.30
C ASP A 425 -1.09 2.26 -17.99
N GLY A 426 -0.66 1.38 -18.88
CA GLY A 426 -0.63 -0.07 -18.63
C GLY A 426 0.78 -0.61 -18.50
N ASP A 427 1.79 0.21 -18.72
CA ASP A 427 3.19 -0.20 -18.71
C ASP A 427 3.81 -0.12 -17.31
N PHE A 428 3.20 0.61 -16.38
CA PHE A 428 3.70 0.77 -15.00
C PHE A 428 3.90 -0.56 -14.25
N MET A 429 3.35 -1.66 -14.78
CA MET A 429 3.44 -3.01 -14.20
C MET A 429 4.56 -3.86 -14.80
N LYS A 430 5.17 -3.43 -15.91
CA LYS A 430 6.27 -4.17 -16.54
C LYS A 430 7.50 -4.13 -15.65
N ASP A 431 8.25 -5.23 -15.59
CA ASP A 431 9.43 -5.37 -14.73
C ASP A 431 10.45 -4.24 -14.95
N ASP A 432 10.61 -3.80 -16.21
CA ASP A 432 11.52 -2.70 -16.59
C ASP A 432 11.04 -1.32 -16.08
N PHE A 433 9.75 -1.18 -15.73
CA PHE A 433 9.13 0.09 -15.36
C PHE A 433 8.60 0.12 -13.93
N LEU A 434 8.83 -0.92 -13.14
CA LEU A 434 8.28 -1.01 -11.79
C LEU A 434 8.73 0.12 -10.85
N GLY A 435 9.86 0.77 -11.12
CA GLY A 435 10.36 1.95 -10.40
C GLY A 435 10.46 1.80 -8.90
N ASN A 436 9.38 1.40 -8.23
CA ASN A 436 9.31 1.17 -6.80
C ASN A 436 8.22 0.15 -6.42
N ARG A 437 8.15 -0.19 -5.12
CA ARG A 437 7.10 -1.09 -4.60
C ARG A 437 5.69 -0.51 -4.72
N GLY A 438 5.54 0.82 -4.88
CA GLY A 438 4.25 1.48 -5.01
C GLY A 438 3.46 1.01 -6.21
N ASN A 439 4.11 0.77 -7.35
CA ASN A 439 3.48 0.27 -8.57
C ASN A 439 2.88 -1.13 -8.36
N LEU A 440 3.64 -2.07 -7.77
CA LEU A 440 3.12 -3.40 -7.41
C LEU A 440 1.96 -3.33 -6.43
N THR A 441 2.08 -2.48 -5.42
CA THR A 441 1.03 -2.29 -4.41
C THR A 441 -0.23 -1.69 -5.04
N PHE A 442 -0.09 -0.72 -5.94
CA PHE A 442 -1.22 -0.11 -6.64
C PHE A 442 -2.01 -1.14 -7.44
N LEU A 443 -1.33 -1.95 -8.26
CA LEU A 443 -2.01 -3.00 -9.02
C LEU A 443 -2.66 -4.04 -8.10
N ALA A 444 -1.94 -4.53 -7.09
CA ALA A 444 -2.50 -5.51 -6.18
C ALA A 444 -3.74 -4.96 -5.45
N ASN A 445 -3.73 -3.68 -5.09
CA ASN A 445 -4.91 -3.01 -4.50
C ASN A 445 -6.07 -2.89 -5.50
N ILE A 446 -5.80 -2.61 -6.79
CA ILE A 446 -6.83 -2.62 -7.85
C ILE A 446 -7.47 -4.00 -7.95
N VAL A 447 -6.65 -5.07 -8.00
CA VAL A 447 -7.15 -6.45 -8.08
C VAL A 447 -7.97 -6.82 -6.85
N ASP A 448 -7.45 -6.56 -5.65
CA ASP A 448 -8.17 -6.82 -4.39
C ASP A 448 -9.51 -6.07 -4.35
N TYR A 449 -9.52 -4.80 -4.76
CA TYR A 449 -10.73 -3.99 -4.79
C TYR A 449 -11.77 -4.53 -5.77
N LEU A 450 -11.34 -4.93 -6.97
CA LEU A 450 -12.23 -5.53 -7.97
C LEU A 450 -12.69 -6.93 -7.56
N ALA A 451 -11.87 -7.70 -6.87
CA ALA A 451 -12.22 -9.03 -6.37
C ALA A 451 -13.07 -9.02 -5.08
N ASP A 452 -13.48 -7.84 -4.57
CA ASP A 452 -14.13 -7.65 -3.26
C ASP A 452 -13.30 -8.20 -2.09
N ASP A 453 -12.04 -7.85 -2.08
CA ASP A 453 -11.07 -8.28 -1.08
C ASP A 453 -10.48 -7.10 -0.30
N ALA A 454 -11.34 -6.14 0.03
CA ALA A 454 -10.98 -4.88 0.66
C ALA A 454 -10.19 -5.05 1.99
N GLY A 455 -10.31 -6.20 2.64
CA GLY A 455 -9.57 -6.49 3.87
C GLY A 455 -8.06 -6.44 3.67
N LEU A 456 -7.52 -7.08 2.63
CA LEU A 456 -6.09 -7.08 2.34
C LEU A 456 -5.55 -5.69 1.97
N ILE A 457 -6.34 -4.88 1.29
CA ILE A 457 -5.96 -3.50 0.95
C ILE A 457 -5.70 -2.70 2.23
N THR A 458 -6.62 -2.78 3.21
CA THR A 458 -6.52 -2.04 4.47
C THR A 458 -5.28 -2.45 5.26
N ILE A 459 -4.92 -3.73 5.24
CA ILE A 459 -3.74 -4.24 5.94
C ILE A 459 -2.46 -3.82 5.22
N ARG A 460 -2.43 -3.94 3.88
CA ARG A 460 -1.26 -3.61 3.06
C ARG A 460 -0.94 -2.13 3.12
N SER A 461 -1.95 -1.29 3.05
CA SER A 461 -1.82 0.16 3.04
C SER A 461 -1.22 0.71 4.34
N LYS A 462 -1.51 0.09 5.49
CA LYS A 462 -0.93 0.46 6.79
C LYS A 462 0.61 0.38 6.82
N ASN A 463 1.21 -0.38 5.93
CA ASN A 463 2.65 -0.72 5.95
C ASN A 463 3.53 0.13 5.02
N VAL A 464 2.95 0.93 4.16
CA VAL A 464 3.70 1.66 3.12
C VAL A 464 4.16 3.04 3.57
N ALA A 465 3.63 3.55 4.66
CA ALA A 465 3.82 4.94 5.03
C ALA A 465 4.91 5.15 6.07
N THR A 466 6.12 5.42 5.62
CA THR A 466 6.96 6.45 6.25
C THR A 466 6.58 7.77 5.58
N PRO A 467 5.72 8.59 6.19
CA PRO A 467 5.34 9.86 5.57
C PRO A 467 6.61 10.68 5.36
N PRO A 468 6.84 11.21 4.14
CA PRO A 468 7.94 12.13 3.95
C PRO A 468 7.73 13.30 4.94
N LEU A 469 8.81 13.71 5.58
CA LEU A 469 8.76 14.88 6.46
C LEU A 469 8.24 16.06 5.62
N GLU A 470 7.07 16.58 5.98
CA GLU A 470 6.57 17.81 5.36
C GLU A 470 7.61 18.90 5.47
N GLN A 471 7.86 19.60 4.35
CA GLN A 471 8.77 20.73 4.35
C GLN A 471 8.12 21.86 5.14
N VAL A 472 8.45 21.95 6.42
CA VAL A 472 8.02 23.05 7.29
C VAL A 472 8.83 24.30 6.94
N SER A 473 8.18 25.46 6.95
CA SER A 473 8.86 26.74 6.72
C SER A 473 10.03 26.94 7.70
N ASP A 474 11.07 27.62 7.27
CA ASP A 474 12.24 27.90 8.13
C ASP A 474 11.87 28.67 9.40
N GLY A 475 10.82 29.49 9.36
CA GLY A 475 10.25 30.13 10.54
C GLY A 475 9.69 29.14 11.55
N THR A 476 8.94 28.16 11.09
CA THR A 476 8.36 27.09 11.93
C THR A 476 9.44 26.17 12.50
N LYS A 477 10.48 25.85 11.72
CA LYS A 477 11.64 25.07 12.20
C LYS A 477 12.36 25.80 13.36
N ARG A 478 12.57 27.11 13.23
CA ARG A 478 13.18 27.93 14.31
C ARG A 478 12.30 27.97 15.54
N LEU A 479 11.00 28.20 15.36
CA LEU A 479 10.04 28.23 16.47
C LEU A 479 10.03 26.91 17.25
N LEU A 480 9.93 25.77 16.55
CA LEU A 480 9.94 24.45 17.17
C LEU A 480 11.28 24.20 17.92
N LYS A 481 12.40 24.52 17.26
CA LYS A 481 13.73 24.37 17.88
C LYS A 481 13.86 25.15 19.18
N TYR A 482 13.42 26.41 19.23
CA TYR A 482 13.52 27.23 20.42
C TYR A 482 12.45 26.89 21.46
N ALA A 483 11.26 26.46 21.04
CA ALA A 483 10.22 25.97 21.96
C ALA A 483 10.68 24.72 22.69
N ASP A 484 11.33 23.79 21.99
CA ASP A 484 11.84 22.55 22.57
C ASP A 484 13.05 22.78 23.48
N LEU A 485 13.95 23.71 23.11
CA LEU A 485 15.15 24.06 23.88
C LEU A 485 14.83 24.87 25.15
N ILE A 486 13.91 25.84 25.06
CA ILE A 486 13.65 26.83 26.11
C ILE A 486 12.37 26.50 26.90
N GLY A 487 11.40 25.82 26.28
CA GLY A 487 10.11 25.47 26.87
C GLY A 487 10.22 24.70 28.19
N PRO A 488 10.91 23.56 28.24
CA PRO A 488 11.06 22.77 29.47
C PRO A 488 11.72 23.56 30.62
N PRO A 489 12.83 24.29 30.42
CA PRO A 489 13.39 25.14 31.46
C PRO A 489 12.42 26.21 31.98
N ILE A 490 11.68 26.89 31.08
CA ILE A 490 10.70 27.90 31.48
C ILE A 490 9.59 27.28 32.34
N LEU A 491 9.07 26.10 31.97
CA LEU A 491 8.04 25.40 32.75
C LEU A 491 8.53 25.05 34.16
N ILE A 492 9.78 24.59 34.28
CA ILE A 492 10.39 24.27 35.59
C ILE A 492 10.51 25.53 36.45
N VAL A 493 11.00 26.64 35.89
CA VAL A 493 11.12 27.91 36.59
C VAL A 493 9.75 28.46 36.98
N ALA A 494 8.77 28.42 36.06
CA ALA A 494 7.40 28.86 36.34
C ALA A 494 6.76 28.04 37.46
N TYR A 495 6.92 26.71 37.46
CA TYR A 495 6.46 25.83 38.50
C TYR A 495 7.17 26.12 39.85
N GLY A 496 8.48 26.36 39.83
CA GLY A 496 9.28 26.75 40.99
C GLY A 496 8.76 28.05 41.61
N LEU A 497 8.52 29.07 40.81
CA LEU A 497 7.97 30.36 41.24
C LEU A 497 6.54 30.24 41.77
N PHE A 498 5.69 29.44 41.12
CA PHE A 498 4.34 29.15 41.62
C PHE A 498 4.35 28.47 42.99
N ARG A 499 5.20 27.46 43.16
CA ARG A 499 5.37 26.75 44.42
C ARG A 499 5.95 27.63 45.54
N TRP A 500 6.89 28.51 45.19
CA TRP A 500 7.45 29.49 46.10
C TRP A 500 6.38 30.49 46.58
N ARG A 501 5.62 31.08 45.64
CA ARG A 501 4.49 31.98 45.97
C ARG A 501 3.48 31.31 46.91
N ARG A 502 3.08 30.09 46.60
CA ARG A 502 2.17 29.31 47.49
C ARG A 502 2.76 29.10 48.91
N ARG A 503 4.05 28.79 49.01
CA ARG A 503 4.72 28.65 50.31
C ARG A 503 4.76 29.96 51.08
N VAL A 504 5.06 31.07 50.43
CA VAL A 504 5.07 32.41 51.07
C VAL A 504 3.67 32.83 51.50
N ALA A 505 2.65 32.60 50.69
CA ALA A 505 1.26 32.86 51.05
C ALA A 505 0.79 32.00 52.23
N PHE A 506 1.18 30.72 52.27
CA PHE A 506 0.86 29.83 53.39
C PHE A 506 1.56 30.23 54.67
N LYS A 507 2.83 30.66 54.64
CA LYS A 507 3.54 31.22 55.82
C LYS A 507 2.85 32.46 56.34
N LYS A 508 2.52 33.42 55.49
CA LYS A 508 1.81 34.66 55.87
C LYS A 508 0.40 34.35 56.48
N ALA A 509 -0.29 33.35 55.98
CA ALA A 509 -1.59 32.95 56.55
C ALA A 509 -1.48 32.33 57.94
N ILE A 510 -0.40 31.61 58.24
CA ILE A 510 -0.11 31.05 59.58
C ILE A 510 0.30 32.17 60.53
N GLU A 511 1.16 33.12 60.12
CA GLU A 511 1.57 34.26 60.95
C GLU A 511 0.41 35.22 61.27
N ALA A 512 -0.64 35.27 60.45
CA ALA A 512 -1.83 36.08 60.70
C ALA A 512 -2.88 35.41 61.64
N GLN A 513 -2.72 34.14 61.98
CA GLN A 513 -3.59 33.37 62.84
C GLN A 513 -3.01 33.08 64.25
N GLY A 514 -1.78 33.51 64.53
CA GLY A 514 -1.13 33.46 65.84
C GLY A 514 -0.90 34.85 66.40
#